data_b8f9019d367a62eca0540156e3a6cafb
#
_entry.id   b8f9019d367a62eca0540156e3a6cafb
#
_cell.length_a   1.000
_cell.length_b   1.000
_cell.length_c   1.000
_cell.angle_alpha   90.00
_cell.angle_beta   90.00
_cell.angle_gamma   90.00
#
_symmetry.space_group_name_H-M   'P 1'
#
loop_
_entity.id
_entity.type
_entity.pdbx_description
1 polymer ?
#
loop_
_entity_poly.entity_id
_entity_poly.type
_entity_poly.pdbx_seq_one_letter_code
_entity_poly.pdbx_strand_id
1 'polypeptide(L)'
;MNAHELAQRMADDAAGIAQHLLPKGKRVAGEWKAGSTGGEEGQSLSVRITGAKKGLWRDFAADIGGDLLDLWAATRGQSIGEAMADAKAYLGVRDEMPRRQEVTYRRPAKPQCRTARSKVREWLMGRGLTEQTIEDFKIGEQTRDGKDIAVFPYLRDGELV
;
A
#
# COMPACT_ATOMS: atom_id res chain seq x y z
N MET A 1 -8.79 -1.09 -4.83
CA MET A 1 -9.44 -2.35 -5.30
C MET A 1 -8.40 -3.47 -5.24
N ASN A 2 -8.69 -4.56 -4.54
CA ASN A 2 -7.79 -5.72 -4.43
C ASN A 2 -7.93 -6.68 -5.63
N ALA A 3 -7.08 -7.73 -5.71
CA ALA A 3 -7.07 -8.67 -6.84
C ALA A 3 -8.39 -9.42 -7.00
N HIS A 4 -8.98 -9.87 -5.88
CA HIS A 4 -10.25 -10.60 -5.90
C HIS A 4 -11.42 -9.75 -6.39
N GLU A 5 -11.53 -8.50 -5.90
CA GLU A 5 -12.56 -7.55 -6.36
C GLU A 5 -12.40 -7.23 -7.86
N LEU A 6 -11.15 -7.11 -8.33
CA LEU A 6 -10.88 -6.89 -9.74
C LEU A 6 -11.28 -8.10 -10.58
N ALA A 7 -10.92 -9.32 -10.16
CA ALA A 7 -11.29 -10.55 -10.85
C ALA A 7 -12.81 -10.72 -10.92
N GLN A 8 -13.55 -10.41 -9.86
CA GLN A 8 -15.02 -10.42 -9.87
C GLN A 8 -15.58 -9.42 -10.88
N ARG A 9 -15.04 -8.19 -10.91
CA ARG A 9 -15.47 -7.16 -11.86
C ARG A 9 -15.14 -7.54 -13.30
N MET A 10 -13.99 -8.18 -13.54
CA MET A 10 -13.62 -8.75 -14.83
C MET A 10 -14.62 -9.84 -15.25
N ALA A 11 -15.07 -10.66 -14.32
CA ALA A 11 -16.05 -11.70 -14.60
C ALA A 11 -17.40 -11.13 -15.06
N ASP A 12 -17.76 -9.90 -14.73
CA ASP A 12 -19.01 -9.28 -15.23
C ASP A 12 -19.00 -9.14 -16.74
N ASP A 13 -17.85 -8.90 -17.36
CA ASP A 13 -17.65 -8.90 -18.81
C ASP A 13 -16.67 -10.00 -19.27
N ALA A 14 -16.85 -11.21 -18.76
CA ALA A 14 -15.96 -12.33 -19.09
C ALA A 14 -15.83 -12.61 -20.60
N ALA A 15 -16.90 -12.35 -21.37
CA ALA A 15 -16.88 -12.57 -22.81
C ALA A 15 -16.01 -11.52 -23.53
N GLY A 16 -16.15 -10.24 -23.20
CA GLY A 16 -15.35 -9.15 -23.77
C GLY A 16 -13.87 -9.30 -23.41
N ILE A 17 -13.56 -9.65 -22.16
CA ILE A 17 -12.18 -9.86 -21.71
C ILE A 17 -11.58 -11.10 -22.38
N ALA A 18 -12.30 -12.22 -22.45
CA ALA A 18 -11.82 -13.41 -23.15
C ALA A 18 -11.53 -13.13 -24.63
N GLN A 19 -12.40 -12.38 -25.31
CA GLN A 19 -12.17 -11.95 -26.69
C GLN A 19 -10.96 -11.01 -26.81
N HIS A 20 -10.77 -10.09 -25.85
CA HIS A 20 -9.63 -9.18 -25.85
C HIS A 20 -8.29 -9.90 -25.67
N LEU A 21 -8.24 -10.87 -24.75
CA LEU A 21 -7.02 -11.61 -24.44
C LEU A 21 -6.71 -12.71 -25.48
N LEU A 22 -7.76 -13.33 -26.02
CA LEU A 22 -7.66 -14.49 -26.92
C LEU A 22 -8.46 -14.21 -28.23
N PRO A 23 -8.00 -13.28 -29.07
CA PRO A 23 -8.79 -12.76 -30.21
C PRO A 23 -9.11 -13.79 -31.29
N LYS A 24 -8.32 -14.86 -31.41
CA LYS A 24 -8.58 -15.97 -32.38
C LYS A 24 -9.43 -17.08 -31.76
N GLY A 25 -9.84 -16.93 -30.50
CA GLY A 25 -10.75 -17.87 -29.86
C GLY A 25 -12.17 -17.79 -30.44
N LYS A 26 -12.98 -18.78 -30.11
CA LYS A 26 -14.37 -18.88 -30.57
C LYS A 26 -15.32 -19.17 -29.43
N ARG A 27 -16.49 -18.57 -29.46
CA ARG A 27 -17.54 -18.83 -28.49
C ARG A 27 -18.25 -20.15 -28.80
N VAL A 28 -18.25 -21.08 -27.83
CA VAL A 28 -18.90 -22.39 -27.95
C VAL A 28 -19.68 -22.68 -26.68
N ALA A 29 -20.99 -22.80 -26.77
CA ALA A 29 -21.88 -23.26 -25.68
C ALA A 29 -21.63 -22.60 -24.30
N GLY A 30 -21.40 -21.27 -24.24
CA GLY A 30 -21.19 -20.55 -23.00
C GLY A 30 -19.74 -20.52 -22.50
N GLU A 31 -18.83 -20.99 -23.32
CA GLU A 31 -17.38 -20.92 -23.13
C GLU A 31 -16.73 -20.16 -24.27
N TRP A 32 -15.59 -19.54 -23.98
CA TRP A 32 -14.66 -19.01 -24.97
C TRP A 32 -13.49 -19.98 -25.10
N LYS A 33 -13.25 -20.52 -26.27
CA LYS A 33 -12.24 -21.56 -26.53
C LYS A 33 -11.10 -21.03 -27.39
N ALA A 34 -9.88 -21.39 -27.03
CA ALA A 34 -8.65 -21.11 -27.76
C ALA A 34 -7.68 -22.32 -27.69
N GLY A 35 -6.56 -22.24 -28.36
CA GLY A 35 -5.55 -23.30 -28.32
C GLY A 35 -4.73 -23.28 -27.05
N SER A 36 -4.27 -22.10 -26.65
CA SER A 36 -3.50 -21.88 -25.42
C SER A 36 -3.59 -20.43 -24.97
N THR A 37 -2.81 -20.05 -23.96
CA THR A 37 -2.64 -18.65 -23.54
C THR A 37 -1.98 -17.78 -24.62
N GLY A 38 -1.38 -18.35 -25.66
CA GLY A 38 -0.90 -17.62 -26.85
C GLY A 38 -2.03 -17.12 -27.76
N GLY A 39 -3.28 -17.53 -27.50
CA GLY A 39 -4.47 -17.03 -28.19
C GLY A 39 -4.71 -17.60 -29.60
N GLU A 40 -3.95 -18.62 -30.02
CA GLU A 40 -4.17 -19.33 -31.30
C GLU A 40 -5.51 -20.08 -31.32
N GLU A 41 -5.97 -20.43 -32.53
CA GLU A 41 -7.16 -21.26 -32.70
C GLU A 41 -6.96 -22.64 -32.07
N GLY A 42 -7.96 -23.13 -31.36
CA GLY A 42 -7.93 -24.43 -30.71
C GLY A 42 -9.07 -24.62 -29.72
N GLN A 43 -8.98 -25.68 -28.93
CA GLN A 43 -10.01 -26.04 -27.94
C GLN A 43 -9.44 -26.44 -26.58
N SER A 44 -8.11 -26.43 -26.42
CA SER A 44 -7.44 -26.83 -25.16
C SER A 44 -7.69 -25.86 -24.03
N LEU A 45 -7.75 -24.57 -24.32
CA LEU A 45 -8.06 -23.54 -23.35
C LEU A 45 -9.55 -23.20 -23.42
N SER A 46 -10.20 -23.19 -22.26
CA SER A 46 -11.61 -22.81 -22.10
C SER A 46 -11.77 -21.78 -21.01
N VAL A 47 -12.47 -20.68 -21.32
CA VAL A 47 -12.88 -19.65 -20.37
C VAL A 47 -14.39 -19.71 -20.21
N ARG A 48 -14.88 -19.84 -19.00
CA ARG A 48 -16.33 -19.77 -18.69
C ARG A 48 -16.83 -18.33 -18.82
N ILE A 49 -17.71 -18.09 -19.79
CA ILE A 49 -18.30 -16.76 -20.02
C ILE A 49 -19.74 -16.66 -19.53
N THR A 50 -20.32 -17.78 -19.06
CA THR A 50 -21.69 -17.84 -18.51
C THR A 50 -21.76 -18.74 -17.27
N GLY A 51 -22.83 -18.60 -16.48
CA GLY A 51 -23.14 -19.44 -15.32
C GLY A 51 -22.37 -19.08 -14.06
N ALA A 52 -22.50 -19.94 -13.01
CA ALA A 52 -21.94 -19.69 -11.68
C ALA A 52 -20.39 -19.68 -11.64
N LYS A 53 -19.74 -20.27 -12.61
CA LYS A 53 -18.27 -20.30 -12.73
C LYS A 53 -17.74 -19.31 -13.76
N LYS A 54 -18.53 -18.31 -14.10
CA LYS A 54 -18.16 -17.24 -15.03
C LYS A 54 -16.86 -16.55 -14.59
N GLY A 55 -15.92 -16.38 -15.51
CA GLY A 55 -14.61 -15.79 -15.24
C GLY A 55 -13.52 -16.79 -14.86
N LEU A 56 -13.82 -18.09 -14.72
CA LEU A 56 -12.79 -19.11 -14.54
C LEU A 56 -12.34 -19.66 -15.89
N TRP A 57 -11.06 -19.95 -16.00
CA TRP A 57 -10.48 -20.58 -17.18
C TRP A 57 -9.61 -21.77 -16.84
N ARG A 58 -9.40 -22.65 -17.80
CA ARG A 58 -8.46 -23.76 -17.74
C ARG A 58 -7.90 -24.07 -19.12
N ASP A 59 -6.60 -24.31 -19.16
CA ASP A 59 -5.92 -24.92 -20.29
C ASP A 59 -5.67 -26.39 -19.95
N PHE A 60 -6.35 -27.30 -20.68
CA PHE A 60 -6.28 -28.73 -20.44
C PHE A 60 -4.99 -29.35 -20.98
N ALA A 61 -4.31 -28.70 -21.94
CA ALA A 61 -3.05 -29.19 -22.47
C ALA A 61 -1.86 -28.87 -21.54
N ALA A 62 -1.86 -27.69 -20.97
CA ALA A 62 -0.80 -27.24 -20.04
C ALA A 62 -1.12 -27.55 -18.58
N ASP A 63 -2.35 -28.00 -18.26
CA ASP A 63 -2.88 -28.25 -16.91
C ASP A 63 -2.80 -27.05 -15.97
N ILE A 64 -3.00 -25.84 -16.50
CA ILE A 64 -3.03 -24.57 -15.79
C ILE A 64 -4.40 -23.93 -15.87
N GLY A 65 -4.71 -23.06 -14.91
CA GLY A 65 -5.99 -22.34 -14.87
C GLY A 65 -6.07 -21.39 -13.70
N GLY A 66 -7.16 -20.63 -13.65
CA GLY A 66 -7.38 -19.63 -12.62
C GLY A 66 -8.57 -18.74 -12.93
N ASP A 67 -8.51 -17.50 -12.50
CA ASP A 67 -9.48 -16.47 -12.84
C ASP A 67 -9.01 -15.61 -14.05
N LEU A 68 -9.80 -14.60 -14.43
CA LEU A 68 -9.47 -13.75 -15.58
C LEU A 68 -8.22 -12.88 -15.37
N LEU A 69 -7.86 -12.60 -14.13
CA LEU A 69 -6.62 -11.88 -13.84
C LEU A 69 -5.40 -12.77 -14.04
N ASP A 70 -5.49 -14.05 -13.63
CA ASP A 70 -4.46 -15.05 -13.91
C ASP A 70 -4.31 -15.27 -15.44
N LEU A 71 -5.43 -15.31 -16.16
CA LEU A 71 -5.41 -15.39 -17.63
C LEU A 71 -4.72 -14.17 -18.26
N TRP A 72 -5.01 -12.97 -17.74
CA TRP A 72 -4.38 -11.74 -18.19
C TRP A 72 -2.86 -11.78 -18.02
N ALA A 73 -2.40 -12.18 -16.84
CA ALA A 73 -0.98 -12.36 -16.54
C ALA A 73 -0.34 -13.40 -17.46
N ALA A 74 -0.99 -14.56 -17.62
CA ALA A 74 -0.48 -15.67 -18.44
C ALA A 74 -0.37 -15.32 -19.93
N THR A 75 -1.38 -14.64 -20.51
CA THR A 75 -1.38 -14.25 -21.92
C THR A 75 -0.33 -13.21 -22.28
N ARG A 76 0.07 -12.39 -21.33
CA ARG A 76 1.04 -11.28 -21.53
C ARG A 76 2.41 -11.55 -20.92
N GLY A 77 2.59 -12.66 -20.21
CA GLY A 77 3.83 -12.99 -19.51
C GLY A 77 4.17 -11.97 -18.41
N GLN A 78 3.15 -11.44 -17.75
CA GLN A 78 3.27 -10.40 -16.73
C GLN A 78 3.15 -10.97 -15.31
N SER A 79 3.67 -10.25 -14.34
CA SER A 79 3.34 -10.48 -12.93
C SER A 79 1.88 -10.12 -12.65
N ILE A 80 1.30 -10.67 -11.58
CA ILE A 80 -0.08 -10.33 -11.17
C ILE A 80 -0.24 -8.82 -10.88
N GLY A 81 0.81 -8.17 -10.34
CA GLY A 81 0.78 -6.73 -10.10
C GLY A 81 0.66 -5.90 -11.38
N GLU A 82 1.41 -6.25 -12.41
CA GLU A 82 1.35 -5.61 -13.74
C GLU A 82 0.02 -5.89 -14.42
N ALA A 83 -0.44 -7.15 -14.38
CA ALA A 83 -1.74 -7.55 -14.91
C ALA A 83 -2.90 -6.78 -14.24
N MET A 84 -2.82 -6.55 -12.93
CA MET A 84 -3.80 -5.72 -12.21
C MET A 84 -3.81 -4.27 -12.71
N ALA A 85 -2.66 -3.67 -12.95
CA ALA A 85 -2.57 -2.30 -13.45
C ALA A 85 -3.18 -2.19 -14.85
N ASP A 86 -2.84 -3.11 -15.72
CA ASP A 86 -3.35 -3.18 -17.11
C ASP A 86 -4.86 -3.44 -17.16
N ALA A 87 -5.35 -4.40 -16.37
CA ALA A 87 -6.77 -4.73 -16.30
C ALA A 87 -7.61 -3.58 -15.75
N LYS A 88 -7.09 -2.85 -14.74
CA LYS A 88 -7.72 -1.63 -14.23
C LYS A 88 -7.81 -0.54 -15.29
N ALA A 89 -6.72 -0.34 -16.04
CA ALA A 89 -6.69 0.63 -17.13
C ALA A 89 -7.71 0.26 -18.22
N TYR A 90 -7.79 -1.00 -18.58
CA TYR A 90 -8.75 -1.52 -19.57
C TYR A 90 -10.20 -1.30 -19.14
N LEU A 91 -10.52 -1.58 -17.88
CA LEU A 91 -11.85 -1.41 -17.30
C LEU A 91 -12.18 0.06 -16.97
N GLY A 92 -11.26 1.00 -17.19
CA GLY A 92 -11.43 2.40 -16.82
C GLY A 92 -11.54 2.63 -15.30
N VAL A 93 -11.06 1.68 -14.51
CA VAL A 93 -11.06 1.78 -13.06
C VAL A 93 -9.89 2.66 -12.63
N ARG A 94 -10.20 3.86 -12.19
CA ARG A 94 -9.21 4.69 -11.49
C ARG A 94 -9.13 4.20 -10.05
N ASP A 95 -7.96 3.75 -9.62
CA ASP A 95 -7.71 3.64 -8.19
C ASP A 95 -7.90 5.05 -7.62
N GLU A 96 -8.85 5.20 -6.71
CA GLU A 96 -8.81 6.36 -5.82
C GLU A 96 -7.46 6.25 -5.12
N MET A 97 -6.51 7.11 -5.52
CA MET A 97 -5.28 7.24 -4.77
C MET A 97 -5.68 7.39 -3.31
N PRO A 98 -5.15 6.55 -2.40
CA PRO A 98 -5.45 6.73 -1.00
C PRO A 98 -5.17 8.19 -0.70
N ARG A 99 -6.21 8.95 -0.34
CA ARG A 99 -6.05 10.34 0.07
C ARG A 99 -4.94 10.30 1.09
N ARG A 100 -3.77 10.86 0.73
CA ARG A 100 -2.66 11.00 1.64
C ARG A 100 -3.26 11.65 2.88
N GLN A 101 -3.47 10.85 3.92
CA GLN A 101 -3.93 11.40 5.18
C GLN A 101 -2.93 12.49 5.51
N GLU A 102 -3.37 13.74 5.47
CA GLU A 102 -2.56 14.83 6.00
C GLU A 102 -2.27 14.46 7.44
N VAL A 103 -1.07 13.98 7.68
CA VAL A 103 -0.58 13.79 9.03
C VAL A 103 -0.45 15.18 9.62
N THR A 104 -1.52 15.64 10.24
CA THR A 104 -1.48 16.87 11.00
C THR A 104 -0.56 16.64 12.21
N TYR A 105 0.67 17.06 12.05
CA TYR A 105 1.62 17.08 13.17
C TYR A 105 1.11 18.07 14.21
N ARG A 106 0.47 17.54 15.24
CA ARG A 106 0.10 18.34 16.39
C ARG A 106 1.39 18.68 17.12
N ARG A 107 1.72 19.97 17.23
CA ARG A 107 2.86 20.38 18.05
C ARG A 107 2.70 19.75 19.44
N PRO A 108 3.73 19.07 19.99
CA PRO A 108 3.68 18.58 21.36
C PRO A 108 3.40 19.75 22.30
N ALA A 109 2.65 19.50 23.36
CA ALA A 109 2.46 20.50 24.39
C ALA A 109 3.83 20.90 24.97
N LYS A 110 4.04 22.21 25.16
CA LYS A 110 5.29 22.71 25.76
C LYS A 110 5.47 22.03 27.12
N PRO A 111 6.66 21.45 27.41
CA PRO A 111 6.90 20.84 28.70
C PRO A 111 6.76 21.88 29.79
N GLN A 112 6.04 21.55 30.85
CA GLN A 112 6.00 22.38 32.06
C GLN A 112 7.29 22.09 32.86
N CYS A 113 8.35 22.81 32.59
CA CYS A 113 9.59 22.67 33.30
C CYS A 113 9.85 23.90 34.19
N ARG A 114 10.55 23.68 35.28
CA ARG A 114 11.06 24.71 36.17
C ARG A 114 12.58 24.82 36.02
N THR A 115 13.17 25.92 36.42
CA THR A 115 14.63 26.09 36.44
C THR A 115 15.27 24.95 37.22
N ALA A 116 16.34 24.34 36.71
CA ALA A 116 17.04 23.26 37.39
C ALA A 116 17.65 23.75 38.70
N ARG A 117 17.12 23.29 39.82
CA ARG A 117 17.56 23.67 41.18
C ARG A 117 17.81 22.47 42.08
N SER A 118 17.67 21.26 41.58
CA SER A 118 17.73 20.00 42.31
C SER A 118 18.93 19.16 41.91
N LYS A 119 18.82 17.85 42.12
CA LYS A 119 19.81 16.85 41.69
C LYS A 119 20.15 16.92 40.19
N VAL A 120 19.25 17.43 39.35
CA VAL A 120 19.52 17.68 37.95
C VAL A 120 20.60 18.71 37.74
N ARG A 121 20.57 19.81 38.53
CA ARG A 121 21.63 20.85 38.51
C ARG A 121 22.97 20.28 38.94
N GLU A 122 23.01 19.56 40.06
CA GLU A 122 24.25 18.91 40.56
C GLU A 122 24.82 17.95 39.52
N TRP A 123 23.95 17.18 38.86
CA TRP A 123 24.35 16.25 37.80
C TRP A 123 24.91 16.97 36.57
N LEU A 124 24.29 18.08 36.14
CA LEU A 124 24.79 18.92 35.05
C LEU A 124 26.15 19.55 35.37
N MET A 125 26.31 20.08 36.59
CA MET A 125 27.58 20.65 37.05
C MET A 125 28.69 19.58 37.15
N GLY A 126 28.34 18.38 37.62
CA GLY A 126 29.25 17.23 37.63
C GLY A 126 29.72 16.78 36.24
N ARG A 127 29.02 17.20 35.21
CA ARG A 127 29.41 16.99 33.80
C ARG A 127 30.14 18.18 33.17
N GLY A 128 30.49 19.19 33.98
CA GLY A 128 31.28 20.33 33.56
C GLY A 128 30.48 21.52 33.03
N LEU A 129 29.13 21.53 33.17
CA LEU A 129 28.36 22.72 32.85
C LEU A 129 28.48 23.71 34.02
N THR A 130 28.70 24.99 33.69
CA THR A 130 28.68 26.06 34.69
C THR A 130 27.26 26.52 34.98
N GLU A 131 27.05 27.16 36.14
CA GLU A 131 25.77 27.79 36.48
C GLU A 131 25.32 28.75 35.36
N GLN A 132 26.24 29.58 34.90
CA GLN A 132 25.99 30.54 33.84
C GLN A 132 25.47 29.85 32.57
N THR A 133 26.09 28.74 32.18
CA THR A 133 25.64 27.96 31.01
C THR A 133 24.23 27.41 31.20
N ILE A 134 23.90 26.90 32.38
CA ILE A 134 22.56 26.37 32.68
C ILE A 134 21.51 27.49 32.58
N GLU A 135 21.81 28.68 33.01
CA GLU A 135 20.92 29.83 32.96
C GLU A 135 20.79 30.42 31.56
N ASP A 136 21.90 30.63 30.85
CA ASP A 136 21.93 31.19 29.51
C ASP A 136 21.15 30.32 28.51
N PHE A 137 21.30 29.01 28.62
CA PHE A 137 20.57 28.06 27.78
C PHE A 137 19.20 27.67 28.35
N LYS A 138 18.75 28.28 29.44
CA LYS A 138 17.45 28.04 30.08
C LYS A 138 17.18 26.56 30.34
N ILE A 139 18.22 25.80 30.70
CA ILE A 139 18.08 24.38 30.99
C ILE A 139 17.21 24.20 32.24
N GLY A 140 16.13 23.45 32.05
CA GLY A 140 15.14 23.22 33.09
C GLY A 140 15.14 21.79 33.61
N GLU A 141 14.29 21.54 34.59
CA GLU A 141 14.01 20.20 35.10
C GLU A 141 12.52 19.93 35.12
N GLN A 142 12.17 18.66 34.92
CA GLN A 142 10.81 18.18 35.05
C GLN A 142 10.83 16.79 35.72
N THR A 143 9.86 16.53 36.58
CA THR A 143 9.66 15.18 37.11
C THR A 143 8.69 14.42 36.21
N ARG A 144 9.13 13.30 35.65
CA ARG A 144 8.31 12.43 34.86
C ARG A 144 8.45 10.99 35.34
N ASP A 145 7.32 10.32 35.59
CA ASP A 145 7.28 8.95 36.09
C ASP A 145 8.14 8.74 37.38
N GLY A 146 8.12 9.73 38.28
CA GLY A 146 8.89 9.70 39.53
C GLY A 146 10.41 9.94 39.37
N LYS A 147 10.86 10.28 38.15
CA LYS A 147 12.27 10.58 37.86
C LYS A 147 12.44 12.04 37.46
N ASP A 148 13.47 12.66 38.00
CA ASP A 148 13.86 14.02 37.60
C ASP A 148 14.70 13.96 36.34
N ILE A 149 14.26 14.66 35.31
CA ILE A 149 14.90 14.73 33.99
C ILE A 149 15.35 16.15 33.67
N ALA A 150 16.49 16.28 33.01
CA ALA A 150 16.92 17.56 32.45
C ALA A 150 16.13 17.85 31.15
N VAL A 151 15.67 19.09 31.01
CA VAL A 151 14.95 19.58 29.84
C VAL A 151 15.79 20.63 29.15
N PHE A 152 16.22 20.34 27.94
CA PHE A 152 16.97 21.28 27.11
C PHE A 152 15.99 21.97 26.15
N PRO A 153 15.75 23.28 26.29
CA PRO A 153 14.86 23.99 25.40
C PRO A 153 15.51 24.15 24.00
N TYR A 154 14.74 23.97 22.98
CA TYR A 154 15.17 24.32 21.64
C TYR A 154 14.74 25.74 21.33
N LEU A 155 15.72 26.66 21.27
CA LEU A 155 15.47 28.08 21.04
C LEU A 155 15.86 28.46 19.62
N ARG A 156 14.99 29.19 18.94
CA ARG A 156 15.26 29.84 17.66
C ARG A 156 15.00 31.34 17.83
N ASP A 157 16.01 32.16 17.59
CA ASP A 157 15.95 33.61 17.78
C ASP A 157 15.52 34.03 19.22
N GLY A 158 15.93 33.25 20.23
CA GLY A 158 15.57 33.46 21.64
C GLY A 158 14.17 32.97 22.04
N GLU A 159 13.37 32.47 21.08
CA GLU A 159 12.04 31.93 21.35
C GLU A 159 12.04 30.38 21.32
N LEU A 160 11.22 29.79 22.20
CA LEU A 160 11.04 28.34 22.28
C LEU A 160 10.29 27.85 21.03
N VAL A 161 10.93 26.99 20.27
CA VAL A 161 10.37 26.42 19.01
C VAL A 161 9.54 25.19 19.29
#